data_46e8ef7a41dc5e070fd0e537bc752130
#
_entry.id   46e8ef7a41dc5e070fd0e537bc752130
#
_cell.length_a   1.000
_cell.length_b   1.000
_cell.length_c   1.000
_cell.angle_alpha   90.00
_cell.angle_beta   90.00
_cell.angle_gamma   90.00
#
_symmetry.space_group_name_H-M   'P 1'
#
loop_
_entity.id
_entity.type
_entity.pdbx_description
1 polymer ?
#
loop_
_entity_poly.entity_id
_entity_poly.type
_entity_poly.pdbx_seq_one_letter_code
_entity_poly.pdbx_strand_id
1 'polypeptide(L)'
;SWHLIGHLQSNKVRHALELFDVIHSVDSLKLAERINLIADEMGLQPRILLEVNVSGEKSKSGMKPEDVEGTVSHILAECPRITLEGLMTMAPFSENKEDARPYFRKLREMRDALEKKFAIGLPRLSMGMSGDYEVAVEEGATWVRLGTVLFGERPKIKTVRPVSGEDAAAGGLDSYSGAGPTVKVLD
;
A
#
# COMPACT_ATOMS: atom_id res chain seq x y z
N SER A 1 2.53 8.23 -13.77
CA SER A 1 2.59 6.88 -13.19
C SER A 1 1.41 6.64 -12.26
N TRP A 2 0.77 5.46 -12.34
CA TRP A 2 -0.35 5.09 -11.48
C TRP A 2 0.12 4.14 -10.39
N HIS A 3 -0.22 4.46 -9.13
CA HIS A 3 0.20 3.69 -7.96
C HIS A 3 -0.99 3.11 -7.22
N LEU A 4 -0.97 1.80 -6.96
CA LEU A 4 -1.93 1.15 -6.09
C LEU A 4 -1.43 1.22 -4.64
N ILE A 5 -2.15 1.94 -3.79
CA ILE A 5 -1.82 2.11 -2.36
C ILE A 5 -2.81 1.42 -1.42
N GLY A 6 -3.96 0.99 -1.95
CA GLY A 6 -4.97 0.23 -1.20
C GLY A 6 -4.66 -1.28 -1.18
N HIS A 7 -5.27 -2.00 -0.26
CA HIS A 7 -5.10 -3.45 -0.13
C HIS A 7 -5.43 -4.18 -1.44
N LEU A 8 -4.52 -5.03 -1.88
CA LEU A 8 -4.66 -5.83 -3.10
C LEU A 8 -5.08 -7.27 -2.79
N GLN A 9 -6.28 -7.63 -3.17
CA GLN A 9 -6.73 -9.02 -3.11
C GLN A 9 -6.07 -9.86 -4.21
N SER A 10 -5.67 -11.10 -3.88
CA SER A 10 -4.95 -11.98 -4.82
C SER A 10 -5.71 -12.27 -6.12
N ASN A 11 -7.04 -12.30 -6.09
CA ASN A 11 -7.89 -12.49 -7.29
C ASN A 11 -7.98 -11.24 -8.18
N LYS A 12 -7.51 -10.08 -7.74
CA LYS A 12 -7.51 -8.82 -8.48
C LYS A 12 -6.15 -8.47 -9.07
N VAL A 13 -5.12 -9.29 -8.84
CA VAL A 13 -3.74 -9.00 -9.28
C VAL A 13 -3.66 -8.73 -10.77
N ARG A 14 -4.28 -9.57 -11.64
CA ARG A 14 -4.25 -9.37 -13.09
C ARG A 14 -4.77 -7.99 -13.47
N HIS A 15 -5.93 -7.61 -12.95
CA HIS A 15 -6.53 -6.32 -13.23
C HIS A 15 -5.70 -5.15 -12.66
N ALA A 16 -5.08 -5.34 -11.50
CA ALA A 16 -4.17 -4.33 -10.94
C ALA A 16 -2.95 -4.10 -11.84
N LEU A 17 -2.35 -5.17 -12.38
CA LEU A 17 -1.20 -5.07 -13.28
C LEU A 17 -1.51 -4.43 -14.65
N GLU A 18 -2.77 -4.42 -15.06
CA GLU A 18 -3.23 -3.70 -16.27
C GLU A 18 -3.31 -2.18 -16.04
N LEU A 19 -3.50 -1.74 -14.81
CA LEU A 19 -3.84 -0.35 -14.47
C LEU A 19 -2.71 0.41 -13.77
N PHE A 20 -1.89 -0.29 -12.98
CA PHE A 20 -0.93 0.36 -12.09
C PHE A 20 0.51 0.00 -12.44
N ASP A 21 1.36 1.02 -12.45
CA ASP A 21 2.80 0.88 -12.66
C ASP A 21 3.54 0.44 -11.40
N VAL A 22 2.99 0.78 -10.21
CA VAL A 22 3.59 0.47 -8.91
C VAL A 22 2.53 -0.02 -7.93
N ILE A 23 2.84 -1.08 -7.19
CA ILE A 23 1.98 -1.62 -6.13
C ILE A 23 2.69 -1.44 -4.79
N HIS A 24 2.14 -0.61 -3.89
CA HIS A 24 2.72 -0.34 -2.58
C HIS A 24 2.30 -1.34 -1.50
N SER A 25 1.22 -2.06 -1.72
CA SER A 25 0.49 -2.84 -0.72
C SER A 25 0.74 -4.34 -0.80
N VAL A 26 2.00 -4.74 -1.06
CA VAL A 26 2.36 -6.16 -1.05
C VAL A 26 2.65 -6.60 0.38
N ASP A 27 1.67 -7.20 1.02
CA ASP A 27 1.62 -7.49 2.46
C ASP A 27 2.02 -8.92 2.84
N SER A 28 2.37 -9.76 1.85
CA SER A 28 2.70 -11.16 2.10
C SER A 28 3.55 -11.75 0.97
N LEU A 29 4.36 -12.76 1.29
CA LEU A 29 5.09 -13.54 0.30
C LEU A 29 4.15 -14.16 -0.74
N LYS A 30 3.02 -14.72 -0.30
CA LYS A 30 2.02 -15.32 -1.19
C LYS A 30 1.49 -14.33 -2.24
N LEU A 31 1.30 -13.05 -1.84
CA LEU A 31 0.88 -12.02 -2.78
C LEU A 31 2.00 -11.68 -3.77
N ALA A 32 3.25 -11.60 -3.31
CA ALA A 32 4.41 -11.38 -4.18
C ALA A 32 4.55 -12.50 -5.23
N GLU A 33 4.48 -13.75 -4.81
CA GLU A 33 4.50 -14.92 -5.72
C GLU A 33 3.34 -14.87 -6.75
N ARG A 34 2.15 -14.47 -6.29
CA ARG A 34 1.00 -14.32 -7.20
C ARG A 34 1.21 -13.20 -8.22
N ILE A 35 1.81 -12.09 -7.80
CA ILE A 35 2.17 -10.97 -8.70
C ILE A 35 3.21 -11.47 -9.72
N ASN A 36 4.25 -12.16 -9.29
CA ASN A 36 5.29 -12.71 -10.16
C ASN A 36 4.71 -13.65 -11.22
N LEU A 37 3.85 -14.58 -10.81
CA LEU A 37 3.20 -15.54 -11.72
C LEU A 37 2.36 -14.83 -12.79
N ILE A 38 1.52 -13.90 -12.39
CA ILE A 38 0.64 -13.18 -13.32
C ILE A 38 1.45 -12.22 -14.21
N ALA A 39 2.49 -11.60 -13.67
CA ALA A 39 3.40 -10.75 -14.44
C ALA A 39 4.13 -11.55 -15.52
N ASP A 40 4.54 -12.79 -15.23
CA ASP A 40 5.14 -13.69 -16.23
C ASP A 40 4.15 -14.04 -17.36
N GLU A 41 2.91 -14.43 -17.01
CA GLU A 41 1.85 -14.68 -17.98
C GLU A 41 1.53 -13.48 -18.89
N MET A 42 1.66 -12.26 -18.35
CA MET A 42 1.36 -11.01 -19.07
C MET A 42 2.60 -10.39 -19.76
N GLY A 43 3.79 -10.94 -19.55
CA GLY A 43 5.05 -10.37 -20.07
C GLY A 43 5.40 -9.03 -19.43
N LEU A 44 4.97 -8.77 -18.19
CA LEU A 44 5.19 -7.52 -17.45
C LEU A 44 6.32 -7.65 -16.43
N GLN A 45 6.78 -6.49 -15.94
CA GLN A 45 7.74 -6.37 -14.84
C GLN A 45 7.30 -5.28 -13.86
N PRO A 46 6.29 -5.57 -13.03
CA PRO A 46 5.75 -4.59 -12.09
C PRO A 46 6.76 -4.18 -11.03
N ARG A 47 6.70 -2.91 -10.64
CA ARG A 47 7.44 -2.36 -9.50
C ARG A 47 6.59 -2.53 -8.24
N ILE A 48 7.18 -3.02 -7.18
CA ILE A 48 6.46 -3.23 -5.92
C ILE A 48 7.20 -2.67 -4.72
N LEU A 49 6.44 -2.36 -3.66
CA LEU A 49 6.94 -2.18 -2.31
C LEU A 49 6.31 -3.21 -1.38
N LEU A 50 7.07 -3.65 -0.39
CA LEU A 50 6.54 -4.50 0.67
C LEU A 50 5.87 -3.64 1.74
N GLU A 51 4.61 -3.92 2.03
CA GLU A 51 3.88 -3.28 3.12
C GLU A 51 4.24 -3.94 4.44
N VAL A 52 4.79 -3.15 5.37
CA VAL A 52 5.28 -3.62 6.67
C VAL A 52 4.46 -3.03 7.80
N ASN A 53 3.92 -3.89 8.66
CA ASN A 53 3.25 -3.49 9.90
C ASN A 53 4.28 -3.24 11.00
N VAL A 54 4.89 -2.07 10.98
CA VAL A 54 5.93 -1.68 11.98
C VAL A 54 5.36 -1.42 13.37
N SER A 55 4.06 -1.15 13.48
CA SER A 55 3.38 -0.89 14.76
C SER A 55 3.06 -2.18 15.53
N GLY A 56 2.91 -3.30 14.84
CA GLY A 56 2.47 -4.55 15.41
C GLY A 56 0.98 -4.61 15.77
N GLU A 57 0.19 -3.60 15.40
CA GLU A 57 -1.26 -3.61 15.63
C GLU A 57 -1.94 -4.67 14.77
N LYS A 58 -2.71 -5.57 15.41
CA LYS A 58 -3.41 -6.67 14.70
C LYS A 58 -4.47 -6.20 13.70
N SER A 59 -4.96 -4.98 13.86
CA SER A 59 -5.97 -4.37 12.97
C SER A 59 -5.40 -3.81 11.68
N LYS A 60 -4.08 -3.73 11.54
CA LYS A 60 -3.40 -3.16 10.38
C LYS A 60 -2.90 -4.25 9.44
N SER A 61 -3.00 -3.95 8.14
CA SER A 61 -2.36 -4.74 7.08
C SER A 61 -0.83 -4.58 7.12
N GLY A 62 -0.18 -5.39 6.32
CA GLY A 62 1.27 -5.45 6.24
C GLY A 62 1.86 -6.69 6.91
N MET A 63 2.98 -7.15 6.37
CA MET A 63 3.72 -8.27 6.94
C MET A 63 4.42 -7.86 8.23
N LYS A 64 4.67 -8.82 9.08
CA LYS A 64 5.43 -8.58 10.30
C LYS A 64 6.88 -8.24 9.97
N PRO A 65 7.54 -7.36 10.77
CA PRO A 65 8.94 -7.02 10.56
C PRO A 65 9.89 -8.22 10.45
N GLU A 66 9.63 -9.28 11.24
CA GLU A 66 10.43 -10.52 11.23
C GLU A 66 10.32 -11.33 9.93
N ASP A 67 9.24 -11.16 9.16
CA ASP A 67 9.00 -11.91 7.92
C ASP A 67 9.59 -11.20 6.68
N VAL A 68 9.94 -9.92 6.79
CA VAL A 68 10.36 -9.07 5.66
C VAL A 68 11.65 -9.60 5.03
N GLU A 69 12.64 -9.92 5.84
CA GLU A 69 13.94 -10.39 5.36
C GLU A 69 13.82 -11.68 4.54
N GLY A 70 13.07 -12.66 5.07
CA GLY A 70 12.80 -13.92 4.35
C GLY A 70 12.05 -13.69 3.03
N THR A 71 11.09 -12.77 3.05
CA THR A 71 10.34 -12.39 1.84
C THR A 71 11.23 -11.73 0.79
N VAL A 72 12.11 -10.80 1.19
CA VAL A 72 13.07 -10.18 0.26
C VAL A 72 14.01 -11.23 -0.33
N SER A 73 14.57 -12.12 0.49
CA SER A 73 15.42 -13.21 0.03
C SER A 73 14.73 -14.08 -1.03
N HIS A 74 13.48 -14.46 -0.77
CA HIS A 74 12.70 -15.27 -1.70
C HIS A 74 12.37 -14.52 -3.00
N ILE A 75 11.99 -13.25 -2.91
CA ILE A 75 11.71 -12.43 -4.10
C ILE A 75 12.94 -12.34 -5.01
N LEU A 76 14.11 -12.12 -4.44
CA LEU A 76 15.35 -12.00 -5.20
C LEU A 76 15.75 -13.32 -5.88
N ALA A 77 15.44 -14.46 -5.26
CA ALA A 77 15.78 -15.78 -5.79
C ALA A 77 14.76 -16.33 -6.79
N GLU A 78 13.45 -16.14 -6.51
CA GLU A 78 12.38 -16.91 -7.16
C GLU A 78 11.37 -16.03 -7.92
N CYS A 79 11.45 -14.71 -7.81
CA CYS A 79 10.46 -13.80 -8.43
C CYS A 79 11.10 -12.86 -9.47
N PRO A 80 11.64 -13.40 -10.60
CA PRO A 80 12.40 -12.61 -11.58
C PRO A 80 11.55 -11.55 -12.33
N ARG A 81 10.23 -11.65 -12.28
CA ARG A 81 9.33 -10.68 -12.91
C ARG A 81 9.00 -9.49 -12.03
N ILE A 82 9.45 -9.46 -10.77
CA ILE A 82 9.19 -8.36 -9.86
C ILE A 82 10.41 -7.44 -9.77
N THR A 83 10.18 -6.14 -9.81
CA THR A 83 11.15 -5.12 -9.40
C THR A 83 10.79 -4.65 -7.99
N LEU A 84 11.55 -5.12 -7.00
CA LEU A 84 11.40 -4.67 -5.62
C LEU A 84 12.09 -3.31 -5.46
N GLU A 85 11.32 -2.24 -5.21
CA GLU A 85 11.85 -0.88 -5.09
C GLU A 85 11.97 -0.35 -3.66
N GLY A 86 11.32 -1.00 -2.69
CA GLY A 86 11.37 -0.50 -1.33
C GLY A 86 10.31 -1.03 -0.39
N LEU A 87 10.04 -0.25 0.64
CA LEU A 87 9.11 -0.58 1.71
C LEU A 87 8.00 0.48 1.85
N MET A 88 6.86 0.04 2.36
CA MET A 88 5.72 0.90 2.68
C MET A 88 5.25 0.63 4.10
N THR A 89 4.80 1.67 4.81
CA THR A 89 4.08 1.51 6.08
C THR A 89 3.03 2.59 6.30
N MET A 90 2.08 2.28 7.18
CA MET A 90 1.13 3.24 7.74
C MET A 90 1.32 3.30 9.26
N ALA A 91 1.74 4.45 9.78
CA ALA A 91 1.83 4.68 11.22
C ALA A 91 0.42 4.62 11.88
N PRO A 92 0.33 4.30 13.18
CA PRO A 92 -0.90 4.49 13.93
C PRO A 92 -1.40 5.94 13.85
N PHE A 93 -2.72 6.10 13.81
CA PHE A 93 -3.28 7.45 13.87
C PHE A 93 -3.01 8.07 15.25
N SER A 94 -2.50 9.28 15.26
CA SER A 94 -2.35 10.11 16.45
C SER A 94 -2.68 11.58 16.12
N GLU A 95 -3.17 12.31 17.11
CA GLU A 95 -3.31 13.77 17.00
C GLU A 95 -1.95 14.48 17.03
N ASN A 96 -0.97 13.88 17.68
CA ASN A 96 0.41 14.36 17.68
C ASN A 96 1.22 13.65 16.57
N LYS A 97 1.57 14.39 15.52
CA LYS A 97 2.31 13.85 14.37
C LYS A 97 3.68 13.25 14.75
N GLU A 98 4.29 13.71 15.84
CA GLU A 98 5.58 13.19 16.32
C GLU A 98 5.50 11.73 16.78
N ASP A 99 4.33 11.25 17.18
CA ASP A 99 4.13 9.86 17.57
C ASP A 99 4.35 8.87 16.41
N ALA A 100 4.28 9.35 15.16
CA ALA A 100 4.58 8.55 13.97
C ALA A 100 6.09 8.36 13.73
N ARG A 101 6.96 9.25 14.24
CA ARG A 101 8.40 9.27 14.01
C ARG A 101 9.11 7.93 14.28
N PRO A 102 8.88 7.26 15.42
CA PRO A 102 9.53 5.97 15.70
C PRO A 102 9.23 4.90 14.64
N TYR A 103 8.01 4.89 14.08
CA TYR A 103 7.61 3.92 13.07
C TYR A 103 8.28 4.19 11.72
N PHE A 104 8.37 5.46 11.32
CA PHE A 104 9.05 5.84 10.08
C PHE A 104 10.55 5.59 10.15
N ARG A 105 11.17 5.92 11.28
CA ARG A 105 12.59 5.60 11.54
C ARG A 105 12.85 4.10 11.47
N LYS A 106 12.01 3.29 12.12
CA LYS A 106 12.13 1.83 12.10
C LYS A 106 12.03 1.27 10.68
N LEU A 107 11.12 1.79 9.84
CA LEU A 107 11.01 1.38 8.43
C LEU A 107 12.27 1.73 7.65
N ARG A 108 12.81 2.96 7.83
CA ARG A 108 14.06 3.38 7.18
C ARG A 108 15.24 2.49 7.59
N GLU A 109 15.43 2.27 8.88
CA GLU A 109 16.51 1.41 9.39
C GLU A 109 16.40 -0.02 8.86
N MET A 110 15.19 -0.54 8.74
CA MET A 110 14.94 -1.84 8.13
C MET A 110 15.35 -1.86 6.65
N ARG A 111 14.96 -0.84 5.86
CA ARG A 111 15.37 -0.69 4.46
C ARG A 111 16.90 -0.68 4.34
N ASP A 112 17.57 0.14 5.15
CA ASP A 112 19.03 0.30 5.13
C ASP A 112 19.75 -1.02 5.47
N ALA A 113 19.19 -1.78 6.42
CA ALA A 113 19.71 -3.11 6.78
C ALA A 113 19.56 -4.13 5.64
N LEU A 114 18.40 -4.12 4.95
CA LEU A 114 18.13 -4.99 3.80
C LEU A 114 19.04 -4.65 2.62
N GLU A 115 19.22 -3.37 2.28
CA GLU A 115 20.13 -2.91 1.23
C GLU A 115 21.55 -3.41 1.49
N LYS A 116 22.04 -3.25 2.72
CA LYS A 116 23.37 -3.71 3.13
C LYS A 116 23.50 -5.24 3.06
N LYS A 117 22.47 -5.96 3.55
CA LYS A 117 22.50 -7.42 3.66
C LYS A 117 22.50 -8.11 2.29
N PHE A 118 21.65 -7.63 1.38
CA PHE A 118 21.43 -8.25 0.08
C PHE A 118 22.22 -7.56 -1.06
N ALA A 119 22.94 -6.48 -0.77
CA ALA A 119 23.66 -5.66 -1.74
C ALA A 119 22.76 -5.19 -2.90
N ILE A 120 21.53 -4.76 -2.57
CA ILE A 120 20.52 -4.25 -3.52
C ILE A 120 20.17 -2.80 -3.22
N GLY A 121 19.59 -2.10 -4.19
CA GLY A 121 19.00 -0.77 -3.97
C GLY A 121 17.50 -0.89 -3.68
N LEU A 122 17.04 -0.26 -2.60
CA LEU A 122 15.63 -0.09 -2.25
C LEU A 122 15.31 1.41 -2.11
N PRO A 123 15.32 2.16 -3.22
CA PRO A 123 15.31 3.62 -3.18
C PRO A 123 14.00 4.23 -2.65
N ARG A 124 12.97 3.42 -2.46
CA ARG A 124 11.64 3.92 -2.14
C ARG A 124 11.22 3.60 -0.70
N LEU A 125 10.81 4.67 0.02
CA LEU A 125 10.11 4.58 1.30
C LEU A 125 8.77 5.29 1.15
N SER A 126 7.69 4.51 1.05
CA SER A 126 6.32 5.02 0.99
C SER A 126 5.75 5.10 2.40
N MET A 127 5.80 6.27 3.00
CA MET A 127 5.31 6.51 4.36
C MET A 127 4.91 7.97 4.51
N GLY A 128 4.00 8.24 5.45
CA GLY A 128 3.42 9.56 5.67
C GLY A 128 2.12 9.78 4.89
N MET A 129 1.15 10.29 5.61
CA MET A 129 -0.19 10.67 5.14
C MET A 129 -0.48 12.13 5.49
N SER A 130 -1.66 12.64 5.20
CA SER A 130 -2.02 14.04 5.42
C SER A 130 -1.75 14.59 6.83
N GLY A 131 -1.73 13.73 7.87
CA GLY A 131 -1.50 14.14 9.25
C GLY A 131 -0.05 14.09 9.73
N ASP A 132 0.82 13.35 9.04
CA ASP A 132 2.16 13.02 9.52
C ASP A 132 3.26 13.05 8.44
N TYR A 133 2.92 13.51 7.21
CA TYR A 133 3.86 13.50 6.07
C TYR A 133 5.14 14.33 6.33
N GLU A 134 5.05 15.42 7.08
CA GLU A 134 6.23 16.25 7.38
C GLU A 134 7.26 15.45 8.17
N VAL A 135 6.81 14.74 9.22
CA VAL A 135 7.65 13.85 10.02
C VAL A 135 8.20 12.69 9.19
N ALA A 136 7.38 12.17 8.26
CA ALA A 136 7.82 11.11 7.34
C ALA A 136 8.94 11.60 6.41
N VAL A 137 8.85 12.83 5.88
CA VAL A 137 9.89 13.43 5.03
C VAL A 137 11.18 13.61 5.81
N GLU A 138 11.11 14.10 7.05
CA GLU A 138 12.28 14.23 7.93
C GLU A 138 12.94 12.87 8.22
N GLU A 139 12.16 11.80 8.30
CA GLU A 139 12.66 10.43 8.46
C GLU A 139 13.02 9.74 7.13
N GLY A 140 13.02 10.48 6.00
CA GLY A 140 13.52 10.01 4.70
C GLY A 140 12.47 9.38 3.80
N ALA A 141 11.18 9.70 3.95
CA ALA A 141 10.16 9.29 2.97
C ALA A 141 10.53 9.80 1.57
N THR A 142 10.43 8.93 0.59
CA THR A 142 10.59 9.27 -0.83
C THR A 142 9.24 9.43 -1.53
N TRP A 143 8.21 8.83 -0.97
CA TRP A 143 6.81 8.98 -1.38
C TRP A 143 5.91 9.21 -0.17
N VAL A 144 5.05 10.24 -0.26
CA VAL A 144 3.98 10.52 0.71
C VAL A 144 2.62 10.34 0.04
N ARG A 145 1.59 10.01 0.82
CA ARG A 145 0.24 9.72 0.32
C ARG A 145 -0.75 10.76 0.84
N LEU A 146 -0.94 11.82 0.08
CA LEU A 146 -1.76 12.96 0.48
C LEU A 146 -3.19 12.83 -0.08
N GLY A 147 -4.18 12.91 0.81
CA GLY A 147 -5.60 12.91 0.47
C GLY A 147 -6.28 14.18 0.98
N THR A 148 -6.63 14.21 2.26
CA THR A 148 -7.43 15.30 2.87
C THR A 148 -6.75 16.66 2.82
N VAL A 149 -5.42 16.73 2.83
CA VAL A 149 -4.67 18.00 2.66
C VAL A 149 -4.91 18.61 1.28
N LEU A 150 -5.08 17.78 0.24
CA LEU A 150 -5.26 18.27 -1.13
C LEU A 150 -6.72 18.40 -1.54
N PHE A 151 -7.58 17.50 -1.08
CA PHE A 151 -8.96 17.36 -1.55
C PHE A 151 -10.00 17.74 -0.49
N GLY A 152 -9.59 18.14 0.72
CA GLY A 152 -10.46 18.40 1.84
C GLY A 152 -11.02 17.11 2.48
N GLU A 153 -11.88 17.30 3.48
CA GLU A 153 -12.55 16.18 4.15
C GLU A 153 -13.60 15.54 3.23
N ARG A 154 -13.77 14.23 3.32
CA ARG A 154 -14.84 13.54 2.61
C ARG A 154 -16.19 13.98 3.18
N PRO A 155 -17.17 14.36 2.35
CA PRO A 155 -18.51 14.63 2.83
C PRO A 155 -19.05 13.38 3.54
N LYS A 156 -19.56 13.54 4.75
CA LYS A 156 -20.25 12.44 5.46
C LYS A 156 -21.49 12.08 4.65
N ILE A 157 -21.45 10.95 3.95
CA ILE A 157 -22.64 10.39 3.30
C ILE A 157 -23.60 10.06 4.44
N LYS A 158 -24.72 10.79 4.54
CA LYS A 158 -25.81 10.39 5.42
C LYS A 158 -26.27 9.03 4.95
N THR A 159 -26.00 7.98 5.73
CA THR A 159 -26.58 6.65 5.50
C THR A 159 -28.09 6.86 5.42
N VAL A 160 -28.67 6.72 4.24
CA VAL A 160 -30.12 6.63 4.07
C VAL A 160 -30.52 5.39 4.85
N ARG A 161 -31.35 5.54 5.88
CA ARG A 161 -31.92 4.39 6.60
C ARG A 161 -32.55 3.48 5.55
N PRO A 162 -32.37 2.14 5.64
CA PRO A 162 -33.11 1.26 4.77
C PRO A 162 -34.60 1.56 4.94
N VAL A 163 -35.27 1.88 3.84
CA VAL A 163 -36.70 2.09 3.78
C VAL A 163 -37.35 0.80 4.26
N SER A 164 -38.10 0.84 5.34
CA SER A 164 -38.91 -0.29 5.81
C SER A 164 -39.81 -0.75 4.65
N GLY A 165 -39.85 -2.06 4.44
CA GLY A 165 -40.29 -2.74 3.22
C GLY A 165 -41.76 -2.57 2.80
N GLU A 166 -42.22 -1.37 2.53
CA GLU A 166 -43.53 -1.13 1.87
C GLU A 166 -43.42 -0.32 0.56
N ASP A 167 -42.24 0.26 0.23
CA ASP A 167 -42.09 1.08 -1.00
C ASP A 167 -41.19 0.41 -2.08
N ALA A 168 -40.98 -0.89 -2.05
CA ALA A 168 -40.12 -1.62 -2.97
C ALA A 168 -40.82 -2.07 -4.28
N ALA A 169 -41.62 -1.23 -4.88
CA ALA A 169 -42.28 -1.54 -6.14
C ALA A 169 -42.22 -0.41 -7.16
N ALA A 170 -41.11 0.26 -7.35
CA ALA A 170 -40.81 1.04 -8.59
C ALA A 170 -39.37 1.60 -8.54
N GLY A 171 -38.49 1.12 -9.37
CA GLY A 171 -37.24 1.81 -9.67
C GLY A 171 -36.00 0.93 -9.74
N GLY A 172 -35.54 0.73 -10.95
CA GLY A 172 -34.49 -0.16 -11.41
C GLY A 172 -33.11 -0.05 -10.75
N LEU A 173 -32.42 -1.12 -10.94
CA LEU A 173 -31.01 -1.41 -10.61
C LEU A 173 -30.04 -0.32 -11.09
N ASP A 174 -29.23 0.18 -10.16
CA ASP A 174 -27.88 0.61 -10.47
C ASP A 174 -26.93 0.12 -9.37
N SER A 175 -26.18 -0.93 -9.71
CA SER A 175 -25.16 -1.52 -8.86
C SER A 175 -23.85 -0.71 -8.96
N TYR A 176 -23.56 0.13 -7.99
CA TYR A 176 -22.26 0.74 -7.84
C TYR A 176 -21.36 -0.14 -6.97
N SER A 177 -20.49 -0.91 -7.61
CA SER A 177 -19.37 -1.58 -6.94
C SER A 177 -18.26 -0.55 -6.71
N GLY A 178 -18.11 -0.09 -5.45
CA GLY A 178 -17.13 0.92 -5.07
C GLY A 178 -15.70 0.40 -5.15
N ALA A 179 -14.97 0.82 -6.18
CA ALA A 179 -13.51 0.82 -6.15
C ALA A 179 -13.05 1.98 -5.24
N GLY A 180 -12.14 1.69 -4.31
CA GLY A 180 -11.56 2.72 -3.43
C GLY A 180 -10.80 3.80 -4.22
N PRO A 181 -10.55 4.98 -3.64
CA PRO A 181 -9.99 6.10 -4.37
C PRO A 181 -8.55 5.85 -4.84
N THR A 182 -8.33 6.08 -6.12
CA THR A 182 -7.00 6.12 -6.73
C THR A 182 -6.38 7.50 -6.45
N VAL A 183 -5.21 7.52 -5.85
CA VAL A 183 -4.44 8.77 -5.60
C VAL A 183 -3.33 8.86 -6.64
N LYS A 184 -3.26 10.01 -7.33
CA LYS A 184 -2.17 10.31 -8.25
C LYS A 184 -0.96 10.76 -7.42
N VAL A 185 0.16 10.11 -7.59
CA VAL A 185 1.45 10.54 -7.04
C VAL A 185 2.13 11.38 -8.11
N LEU A 186 2.55 12.59 -7.77
CA LEU A 186 3.40 13.42 -8.63
C LEU A 186 4.85 13.07 -8.30
N ASP A 187 5.62 12.72 -9.30
CA ASP A 187 7.07 12.51 -9.22
C ASP A 187 7.78 13.86 -9.09
#